data_0e7e48db48d5b1528d8821598f672dbf
#
_entry.id   0e7e48db48d5b1528d8821598f672dbf
#
_cell.length_a   1.000
_cell.length_b   1.000
_cell.length_c   1.000
_cell.angle_alpha   90.00
_cell.angle_beta   90.00
_cell.angle_gamma   90.00
#
_symmetry.space_group_name_H-M   'P 1'
#
loop_
_entity.id
_entity.type
_entity.pdbx_description
1 polymer ?
#
loop_
_entity_poly.entity_id
_entity_poly.type
_entity_poly.pdbx_seq_one_letter_code
_entity_poly.pdbx_strand_id
1 'polypeptide(L)'
;MTDKDINADFSLENEMERNNAPRSVELEGEVADLQQGEKAAPVEDFQDETLRITNRAIELLKTVYDPEIPVNVYDLGLIYKIDFDPEDRMLHVDMTLTAPGCPAADFILEDVRQKLLSVEGPKGVDLRLVFDPIWDQDMMSEEAKLELGFL
;
A
#
# COMPACT_ATOMS: atom_id res chain seq x y z
N MET A 1 21.92 28.37 -62.23
CA MET A 1 20.49 28.21 -62.15
C MET A 1 20.12 27.59 -60.86
N THR A 2 20.46 26.40 -60.78
CA THR A 2 20.15 25.63 -59.62
C THR A 2 20.95 26.00 -58.40
N ASP A 3 22.01 26.67 -58.60
CA ASP A 3 22.90 27.06 -57.53
C ASP A 3 22.20 27.91 -56.50
N LYS A 4 21.22 28.60 -56.95
CA LYS A 4 20.43 29.44 -56.06
C LYS A 4 19.78 28.68 -54.96
N ASP A 5 19.40 27.52 -55.30
CA ASP A 5 18.76 26.66 -54.32
C ASP A 5 19.73 26.31 -53.19
N ILE A 6 20.95 26.13 -53.54
CA ILE A 6 21.96 25.84 -52.57
C ILE A 6 22.12 26.97 -51.57
N ASN A 7 21.99 28.17 -52.05
CA ASN A 7 22.13 29.32 -51.18
C ASN A 7 21.01 29.38 -50.14
N ALA A 8 19.88 28.96 -50.55
CA ALA A 8 18.77 28.94 -49.62
C ALA A 8 19.08 27.95 -48.47
N ASP A 9 19.74 26.90 -48.79
CA ASP A 9 20.09 25.93 -47.78
C ASP A 9 21.00 26.51 -46.73
N PHE A 10 21.94 27.31 -47.15
CA PHE A 10 22.82 27.92 -46.18
C PHE A 10 22.08 28.76 -45.15
N SER A 11 21.13 29.46 -45.61
CA SER A 11 20.37 30.33 -44.75
C SER A 11 19.66 29.53 -43.65
N LEU A 12 19.12 28.43 -44.03
CA LEU A 12 18.43 27.57 -43.12
C LEU A 12 19.37 26.99 -42.06
N GLU A 13 20.53 26.59 -42.48
CA GLU A 13 21.49 26.04 -41.55
C GLU A 13 21.89 27.04 -40.48
N ASN A 14 22.11 28.25 -40.91
CA ASN A 14 22.51 29.27 -40.01
C ASN A 14 21.44 29.57 -38.97
N GLU A 15 20.22 29.57 -39.43
CA GLU A 15 19.12 29.83 -38.52
C GLU A 15 19.00 28.78 -37.45
N MET A 16 19.23 27.55 -37.82
CA MET A 16 19.13 26.46 -36.84
C MET A 16 20.22 26.56 -35.79
N GLU A 17 21.39 26.92 -36.17
CA GLU A 17 22.48 27.06 -35.24
C GLU A 17 22.17 28.15 -34.20
N ARG A 18 21.69 29.24 -34.66
CA ARG A 18 21.41 30.37 -33.78
C ARG A 18 20.34 30.00 -32.77
N ASN A 19 19.38 29.23 -33.21
CA ASN A 19 18.25 28.92 -32.35
C ASN A 19 18.64 27.94 -31.26
N ASN A 20 19.58 27.09 -31.54
CA ASN A 20 19.90 26.04 -30.57
C ASN A 20 20.50 26.58 -29.29
N ALA A 21 21.39 27.51 -29.40
CA ALA A 21 22.12 27.98 -28.22
C ALA A 21 21.22 28.60 -27.18
N PRO A 22 20.35 29.54 -27.56
CA PRO A 22 19.46 30.13 -26.54
C PRO A 22 18.52 29.14 -25.89
N ARG A 23 18.05 28.20 -26.68
CA ARG A 23 17.13 27.22 -26.15
C ARG A 23 17.73 26.32 -25.08
N SER A 24 18.99 26.01 -25.27
CA SER A 24 19.66 25.16 -24.27
C SER A 24 19.68 25.82 -22.91
N VAL A 25 19.94 27.09 -22.87
CA VAL A 25 19.98 27.83 -21.63
C VAL A 25 18.60 27.86 -20.96
N GLU A 26 17.59 28.08 -21.76
CA GLU A 26 16.24 28.15 -21.23
C GLU A 26 15.80 26.81 -20.65
N LEU A 27 16.19 25.72 -21.32
CA LEU A 27 15.81 24.40 -20.84
C LEU A 27 16.40 24.09 -19.48
N GLU A 28 17.62 24.55 -19.24
CA GLU A 28 18.23 24.34 -17.94
C GLU A 28 17.46 25.02 -16.83
N GLY A 29 17.01 26.21 -17.08
CA GLY A 29 16.22 26.92 -16.11
C GLY A 29 14.90 26.24 -15.83
N GLU A 30 14.26 25.74 -16.85
CA GLU A 30 13.01 25.05 -16.69
C GLU A 30 13.16 23.76 -15.89
N VAL A 31 14.22 23.04 -16.17
CA VAL A 31 14.47 21.80 -15.43
C VAL A 31 14.66 22.08 -13.95
N ALA A 32 15.35 23.15 -13.63
CA ALA A 32 15.54 23.52 -12.23
C ALA A 32 14.22 23.82 -11.55
N ASP A 33 13.33 24.49 -12.22
CA ASP A 33 12.04 24.80 -11.67
C ASP A 33 11.20 23.56 -11.45
N LEU A 34 11.23 22.63 -12.40
CA LEU A 34 10.49 21.40 -12.27
C LEU A 34 10.97 20.57 -11.07
N GLN A 35 12.27 20.60 -10.86
CA GLN A 35 12.81 19.85 -9.72
C GLN A 35 12.34 20.40 -8.39
N GLN A 36 12.13 21.70 -8.34
CA GLN A 36 11.65 22.30 -7.10
C GLN A 36 10.18 22.05 -6.86
N GLY A 37 9.41 21.90 -7.92
CA GLY A 37 7.98 21.69 -7.83
C GLY A 37 7.60 20.26 -7.47
N GLU A 38 8.43 19.32 -7.84
CA GLU A 38 8.16 17.93 -7.58
C GLU A 38 8.90 17.47 -6.34
N LYS A 39 8.42 17.84 -5.20
CA LYS A 39 8.77 17.10 -4.01
C LYS A 39 7.91 15.84 -4.03
N ALA A 40 8.34 14.88 -4.80
CA ALA A 40 7.91 13.53 -4.56
C ALA A 40 8.33 13.23 -3.11
N ALA A 41 7.37 12.93 -2.27
CA ALA A 41 7.67 12.48 -0.92
C ALA A 41 8.69 11.34 -1.04
N PRO A 42 9.73 11.35 -0.23
CA PRO A 42 10.74 10.29 -0.29
C PRO A 42 10.02 8.96 -0.16
N VAL A 43 10.47 7.98 -0.92
CA VAL A 43 9.91 6.63 -0.82
C VAL A 43 9.98 6.09 0.61
N GLU A 44 10.87 6.62 1.41
CA GLU A 44 10.99 6.29 2.82
C GLU A 44 9.74 6.67 3.60
N ASP A 45 9.11 7.77 3.23
CA ASP A 45 7.91 8.25 3.91
C ASP A 45 6.71 7.31 3.70
N PHE A 46 6.59 6.77 2.49
CA PHE A 46 5.52 5.81 2.19
C PHE A 46 5.72 4.48 2.92
N GLN A 47 6.96 4.03 3.02
CA GLN A 47 7.26 2.80 3.76
C GLN A 47 6.96 2.97 5.24
N ASP A 48 7.31 4.11 5.79
CA ASP A 48 7.05 4.42 7.19
C ASP A 48 5.55 4.52 7.45
N GLU A 49 4.80 5.16 6.55
CA GLU A 49 3.35 5.25 6.67
C GLU A 49 2.70 3.86 6.60
N THR A 50 3.12 3.04 5.65
CA THR A 50 2.60 1.67 5.50
C THR A 50 2.85 0.86 6.77
N LEU A 51 4.06 0.93 7.30
CA LEU A 51 4.42 0.20 8.50
C LEU A 51 3.59 0.68 9.70
N ARG A 52 3.41 1.98 9.85
CA ARG A 52 2.63 2.56 10.94
C ARG A 52 1.17 2.11 10.87
N ILE A 53 0.57 2.16 9.68
CA ILE A 53 -0.82 1.74 9.48
C ILE A 53 -0.98 0.25 9.74
N THR A 54 -0.07 -0.56 9.23
CA THR A 54 -0.11 -2.01 9.39
C THR A 54 0.03 -2.40 10.87
N ASN A 55 0.98 -1.78 11.57
CA ASN A 55 1.18 -2.04 12.99
C ASN A 55 -0.04 -1.63 13.81
N ARG A 56 -0.65 -0.51 13.48
CA ARG A 56 -1.86 -0.07 14.17
C ARG A 56 -3.02 -1.03 13.93
N ALA A 57 -3.15 -1.54 12.72
CA ALA A 57 -4.15 -2.55 12.40
C ALA A 57 -3.94 -3.81 13.25
N ILE A 58 -2.69 -4.28 13.35
CA ILE A 58 -2.36 -5.46 14.17
C ILE A 58 -2.74 -5.23 15.64
N GLU A 59 -2.40 -4.07 16.19
CA GLU A 59 -2.76 -3.76 17.58
C GLU A 59 -4.26 -3.85 17.81
N LEU A 60 -5.05 -3.33 16.88
CA LEU A 60 -6.51 -3.36 16.99
C LEU A 60 -7.05 -4.78 16.83
N LEU A 61 -6.49 -5.55 15.91
CA LEU A 61 -6.91 -6.95 15.71
C LEU A 61 -6.64 -7.80 16.94
N LYS A 62 -5.63 -7.48 17.71
CA LYS A 62 -5.35 -8.15 18.98
C LYS A 62 -6.39 -7.85 20.06
N THR A 63 -7.31 -6.95 19.81
CA THR A 63 -8.43 -6.66 20.72
C THR A 63 -9.72 -7.35 20.34
N VAL A 64 -9.74 -8.08 19.21
CA VAL A 64 -10.94 -8.79 18.75
C VAL A 64 -10.80 -10.26 19.15
N TYR A 65 -11.79 -10.77 19.85
CA TYR A 65 -11.79 -12.14 20.37
C TYR A 65 -12.91 -12.94 19.76
N ASP A 66 -12.64 -14.21 19.50
CA ASP A 66 -13.69 -15.18 19.23
C ASP A 66 -14.49 -15.37 20.54
N PRO A 67 -15.83 -15.30 20.51
CA PRO A 67 -16.61 -15.42 21.75
C PRO A 67 -16.44 -16.75 22.47
N GLU A 68 -16.00 -17.78 21.79
CA GLU A 68 -15.84 -19.12 22.36
C GLU A 68 -14.41 -19.43 22.77
N ILE A 69 -13.42 -18.66 22.29
CA ILE A 69 -12.01 -18.93 22.49
C ILE A 69 -11.36 -17.71 23.15
N PRO A 70 -10.69 -17.85 24.31
CA PRO A 70 -10.12 -16.72 25.04
C PRO A 70 -8.80 -16.21 24.44
N VAL A 71 -8.70 -16.17 23.12
CA VAL A 71 -7.53 -15.70 22.38
C VAL A 71 -8.01 -14.79 21.25
N ASN A 72 -7.28 -13.71 21.00
CA ASN A 72 -7.65 -12.78 19.95
C ASN A 72 -7.43 -13.37 18.55
N VAL A 73 -8.10 -12.80 17.56
CA VAL A 73 -8.09 -13.30 16.18
C VAL A 73 -6.70 -13.27 15.53
N TYR A 74 -5.85 -12.33 15.94
CA TYR A 74 -4.50 -12.23 15.39
C TYR A 74 -3.62 -13.38 15.89
N ASP A 75 -3.60 -13.61 17.18
CA ASP A 75 -2.79 -14.69 17.77
C ASP A 75 -3.34 -16.07 17.44
N LEU A 76 -4.64 -16.18 17.17
CA LEU A 76 -5.22 -17.41 16.64
C LEU A 76 -4.73 -17.75 15.25
N GLY A 77 -4.08 -16.81 14.56
CA GLY A 77 -3.63 -17.03 13.19
C GLY A 77 -4.73 -16.91 12.15
N LEU A 78 -5.79 -16.19 12.46
CA LEU A 78 -6.90 -16.01 11.53
C LEU A 78 -6.63 -14.92 10.49
N ILE A 79 -5.63 -14.09 10.70
CA ILE A 79 -5.27 -13.01 9.79
C ILE A 79 -4.14 -13.49 8.88
N TYR A 80 -4.44 -13.66 7.60
CA TYR A 80 -3.46 -14.20 6.64
C TYR A 80 -2.67 -13.11 5.93
N LYS A 81 -3.26 -11.93 5.77
CA LYS A 81 -2.59 -10.84 5.09
C LYS A 81 -3.09 -9.51 5.62
N ILE A 82 -2.18 -8.57 5.81
CA ILE A 82 -2.48 -7.17 6.07
C ILE A 82 -1.59 -6.36 5.16
N ASP A 83 -2.18 -5.54 4.31
CA ASP A 83 -1.45 -4.74 3.34
C ASP A 83 -2.14 -3.39 3.16
N PHE A 84 -1.36 -2.32 3.18
CA PHE A 84 -1.84 -0.99 2.90
C PHE A 84 -1.29 -0.52 1.56
N ASP A 85 -2.18 -0.18 0.65
CA ASP A 85 -1.81 0.37 -0.65
C ASP A 85 -1.82 1.89 -0.57
N PRO A 86 -0.66 2.53 -0.66
CA PRO A 86 -0.58 4.00 -0.57
C PRO A 86 -1.16 4.70 -1.79
N GLU A 87 -1.29 4.04 -2.94
CA GLU A 87 -1.83 4.66 -4.14
C GLU A 87 -3.33 4.85 -4.05
N ASP A 88 -4.06 3.79 -3.73
CA ASP A 88 -5.51 3.87 -3.60
C ASP A 88 -5.96 4.10 -2.17
N ARG A 89 -5.03 4.13 -1.22
CA ARG A 89 -5.27 4.39 0.20
C ARG A 89 -6.20 3.36 0.84
N MET A 90 -6.14 2.13 0.38
CA MET A 90 -6.97 1.05 0.90
C MET A 90 -6.17 0.12 1.79
N LEU A 91 -6.78 -0.31 2.89
CA LEU A 91 -6.22 -1.33 3.76
C LEU A 91 -6.85 -2.66 3.39
N HIS A 92 -6.05 -3.56 2.88
CA HIS A 92 -6.49 -4.89 2.45
C HIS A 92 -6.15 -5.92 3.53
N VAL A 93 -7.15 -6.67 3.96
CA VAL A 93 -6.97 -7.70 4.98
C VAL A 93 -7.65 -8.97 4.54
N ASP A 94 -6.88 -10.07 4.50
CA ASP A 94 -7.41 -11.40 4.26
C ASP A 94 -7.45 -12.12 5.61
N MET A 95 -8.62 -12.62 5.98
CA MET A 95 -8.77 -13.40 7.20
C MET A 95 -9.54 -14.68 6.95
N THR A 96 -9.42 -15.61 7.86
CA THR A 96 -10.16 -16.87 7.84
C THR A 96 -10.89 -17.07 9.16
N LEU A 97 -11.55 -18.21 9.27
CA LEU A 97 -12.19 -18.67 10.50
C LEU A 97 -11.67 -20.06 10.83
N THR A 98 -11.83 -20.46 12.10
CA THR A 98 -11.38 -21.80 12.53
C THR A 98 -12.17 -22.92 11.85
N ALA A 99 -13.39 -22.62 11.40
CA ALA A 99 -14.20 -23.56 10.64
C ALA A 99 -15.16 -22.80 9.73
N PRO A 100 -15.44 -23.31 8.51
CA PRO A 100 -16.49 -22.76 7.67
C PRO A 100 -17.85 -22.89 8.35
N GLY A 101 -18.69 -21.87 8.22
CA GLY A 101 -20.04 -21.91 8.80
C GLY A 101 -20.10 -21.69 10.30
N CYS A 102 -19.07 -21.10 10.87
CA CYS A 102 -19.09 -20.71 12.28
C CYS A 102 -20.26 -19.76 12.55
N PRO A 103 -21.12 -20.05 13.56
CA PRO A 103 -22.26 -19.17 13.85
C PRO A 103 -21.88 -17.77 14.27
N ALA A 104 -20.68 -17.59 14.82
CA ALA A 104 -20.17 -16.29 15.23
C ALA A 104 -19.44 -15.54 14.11
N ALA A 105 -19.40 -16.09 12.90
CA ALA A 105 -18.62 -15.54 11.80
C ALA A 105 -18.96 -14.09 11.49
N ASP A 106 -20.24 -13.80 11.34
CA ASP A 106 -20.69 -12.44 10.99
C ASP A 106 -20.32 -11.45 12.07
N PHE A 107 -20.41 -11.87 13.31
CA PHE A 107 -20.11 -11.03 14.46
C PHE A 107 -18.61 -10.68 14.50
N ILE A 108 -17.77 -11.69 14.30
CA ILE A 108 -16.31 -11.51 14.29
C ILE A 108 -15.90 -10.62 13.12
N LEU A 109 -16.47 -10.87 11.94
CA LEU A 109 -16.15 -10.09 10.75
C LEU A 109 -16.54 -8.63 10.92
N GLU A 110 -17.71 -8.38 11.51
CA GLU A 110 -18.15 -7.00 11.74
C GLU A 110 -17.26 -6.31 12.76
N ASP A 111 -16.89 -6.98 13.84
CA ASP A 111 -16.02 -6.41 14.85
C ASP A 111 -14.64 -6.08 14.26
N VAL A 112 -14.06 -7.00 13.47
CA VAL A 112 -12.82 -6.78 12.75
C VAL A 112 -12.95 -5.58 11.83
N ARG A 113 -14.02 -5.51 11.06
CA ARG A 113 -14.24 -4.40 10.13
C ARG A 113 -14.29 -3.06 10.86
N GLN A 114 -15.04 -2.99 11.94
CA GLN A 114 -15.16 -1.75 12.73
C GLN A 114 -13.81 -1.31 13.30
N LYS A 115 -13.04 -2.26 13.81
CA LYS A 115 -11.71 -1.95 14.34
C LYS A 115 -10.80 -1.43 13.25
N LEU A 116 -10.79 -2.08 12.09
CA LEU A 116 -9.92 -1.68 10.98
C LEU A 116 -10.33 -0.32 10.41
N LEU A 117 -11.63 -0.01 10.38
CA LEU A 117 -12.12 1.30 9.93
C LEU A 117 -11.68 2.43 10.85
N SER A 118 -11.32 2.13 12.08
CA SER A 118 -10.85 3.15 13.02
C SER A 118 -9.36 3.49 12.86
N VAL A 119 -8.65 2.77 12.00
CA VAL A 119 -7.24 3.07 11.71
C VAL A 119 -7.15 4.36 10.91
N GLU A 120 -6.35 5.30 11.39
CA GLU A 120 -6.15 6.56 10.68
C GLU A 120 -5.18 6.37 9.52
N GLY A 121 -5.51 6.95 8.37
CA GLY A 121 -4.70 6.93 7.17
C GLY A 121 -5.42 6.34 5.97
N PRO A 122 -5.92 5.11 6.04
CA PRO A 122 -6.67 4.54 4.93
C PRO A 122 -8.01 5.27 4.72
N LYS A 123 -8.44 5.34 3.48
CA LYS A 123 -9.78 5.85 3.17
C LYS A 123 -10.85 4.76 3.26
N GLY A 124 -10.43 3.49 3.30
CA GLY A 124 -11.35 2.36 3.39
C GLY A 124 -10.64 1.06 3.68
N VAL A 125 -11.43 0.04 3.92
CA VAL A 125 -10.94 -1.30 4.27
C VAL A 125 -11.58 -2.31 3.32
N ASP A 126 -10.74 -3.15 2.73
CA ASP A 126 -11.16 -4.30 1.94
C ASP A 126 -10.87 -5.55 2.76
N LEU A 127 -11.89 -6.04 3.46
CA LEU A 127 -11.79 -7.22 4.31
C LEU A 127 -12.36 -8.41 3.54
N ARG A 128 -11.53 -9.42 3.32
CA ARG A 128 -11.92 -10.62 2.59
C ARG A 128 -11.81 -11.85 3.48
N LEU A 129 -12.85 -12.67 3.44
CA LEU A 129 -12.87 -13.96 4.12
C LEU A 129 -12.38 -15.02 3.13
N VAL A 130 -11.31 -15.72 3.52
CA VAL A 130 -10.66 -16.73 2.68
C VAL A 130 -10.53 -18.03 3.45
N PHE A 131 -10.61 -19.16 2.76
CA PHE A 131 -10.47 -20.50 3.35
C PHE A 131 -9.36 -21.31 2.69
N ASP A 132 -8.43 -20.65 2.03
CA ASP A 132 -7.28 -21.29 1.41
C ASP A 132 -6.04 -20.49 1.79
N PRO A 133 -5.11 -21.09 2.55
CA PRO A 133 -5.19 -22.44 3.14
C PRO A 133 -6.24 -22.53 4.25
N ILE A 134 -6.71 -23.75 4.51
CA ILE A 134 -7.61 -24.01 5.63
C ILE A 134 -6.85 -23.76 6.92
N TRP A 135 -7.49 -23.13 7.90
CA TRP A 135 -6.86 -22.83 9.19
C TRP A 135 -6.48 -24.12 9.92
N ASP A 136 -5.33 -24.07 10.57
CA ASP A 136 -4.77 -25.18 11.34
C ASP A 136 -4.22 -24.62 12.65
N GLN A 137 -4.20 -25.46 13.68
CA GLN A 137 -3.70 -25.07 15.00
C GLN A 137 -2.25 -24.59 14.98
N ASP A 138 -1.47 -25.10 14.05
CA ASP A 138 -0.07 -24.68 13.93
C ASP A 138 0.08 -23.22 13.48
N MET A 139 -0.96 -22.61 12.97
CA MET A 139 -0.98 -21.20 12.59
C MET A 139 -1.09 -20.25 13.77
N MET A 140 -1.44 -20.77 14.95
CA MET A 140 -1.51 -19.96 16.16
C MET A 140 -0.12 -19.50 16.59
N SER A 141 -0.07 -18.32 17.22
CA SER A 141 1.16 -17.87 17.88
C SER A 141 1.51 -18.80 19.04
N GLU A 142 2.76 -18.75 19.47
CA GLU A 142 3.16 -19.53 20.64
C GLU A 142 2.38 -19.13 21.89
N GLU A 143 2.10 -17.84 22.01
CA GLU A 143 1.31 -17.32 23.12
C GLU A 143 -0.09 -17.91 23.13
N ALA A 144 -0.73 -17.97 21.98
CA ALA A 144 -2.06 -18.57 21.85
C ALA A 144 -2.04 -20.05 22.18
N LYS A 145 -1.04 -20.77 21.69
CA LYS A 145 -0.89 -22.21 21.98
C LYS A 145 -0.71 -22.45 23.48
N LEU A 146 0.08 -21.61 24.13
CA LEU A 146 0.29 -21.71 25.57
C LEU A 146 -1.00 -21.43 26.34
N GLU A 147 -1.71 -20.37 25.97
CA GLU A 147 -2.96 -19.99 26.60
C GLU A 147 -4.01 -21.09 26.52
N LEU A 148 -4.05 -21.80 25.38
CA LEU A 148 -5.01 -22.87 25.12
C LEU A 148 -4.51 -24.24 25.57
N GLY A 149 -3.29 -24.35 26.09
CA GLY A 149 -2.75 -25.58 26.61
C GLY A 149 -2.17 -26.52 25.56
N PHE A 150 -1.76 -26.01 24.42
CA PHE A 150 -1.14 -26.81 23.35
C PHE A 150 0.38 -26.88 23.45
N LEU A 151 0.97 -26.13 24.33
CA LEU A 151 2.42 -26.17 24.58
C LEU A 151 2.72 -26.69 25.98
#